data_1b435569123f909364710265221330f0
#
_entry.id   1b435569123f909364710265221330f0
#
_cell.length_a   1.000
_cell.length_b   1.000
_cell.length_c   1.000
_cell.angle_alpha   90.00
_cell.angle_beta   90.00
_cell.angle_gamma   90.00
#
_symmetry.space_group_name_H-M   'P 1'
#
loop_
_entity.id
_entity.type
_entity.pdbx_description
1 polymer ?
#
loop_
_entity_poly.entity_id
_entity_poly.type
_entity_poly.pdbx_seq_one_letter_code
_entity_poly.pdbx_strand_id
1 'polypeptide(L)'
;MRGLDHVPVEDPDLAVLLADADGRIGHDDGSGRLGAATLDGPILHLSSAPGGQTPLRTVGSVEDLVDALADPPGMDLPGTLALHLDLDLHAPMPTVPVLAPEPARVPVLVLDPSLHGLRILVLAGPGVVRTSSHAALRSLMHAAGAPVLATFGAVGLLRWDNPYHAGVGGLQALDLSLGGLDDADLVIATGLDDAEVVPGRLAGLVVQEVPPRQLGAFCAGWTSRTGPPTDRPSVRGALSEVLTRLWETTTAPFPAARAALHLTGALPDRGVVVADPGPAGFWVARGAPTSIPGAVCVPATVESGFAAAAAFVAALDGRAVLAVTDPTGAAADQTLGVVDLARRLDVPLGLQVWGAEGPTRDAPAHVRLLEELLDGRNGDGGRVRVEPVPVDLEVPDDLIDLAGPVTAWTAAGSGTAAAALDGPFDGE
;
A
#
# COMPACT_ATOMS: atom_id res chain seq x y z
N MET A 1 -1.37 29.60 -6.39
CA MET A 1 -2.33 28.53 -6.01
C MET A 1 -2.69 27.80 -7.31
N ARG A 2 -2.33 26.53 -7.46
CA ARG A 2 -2.98 25.67 -8.46
C ARG A 2 -4.41 25.50 -7.96
N GLY A 3 -5.41 25.73 -8.83
CA GLY A 3 -6.80 25.47 -8.46
C GLY A 3 -6.93 24.00 -8.06
N LEU A 4 -7.79 23.70 -7.09
CA LEU A 4 -8.17 22.34 -6.80
C LEU A 4 -8.94 21.81 -8.03
N ASP A 5 -8.41 20.77 -8.66
CA ASP A 5 -9.14 20.12 -9.75
C ASP A 5 -10.31 19.36 -9.11
N HIS A 6 -11.52 19.76 -9.46
CA HIS A 6 -12.75 19.16 -8.96
C HIS A 6 -13.29 18.17 -9.99
N VAL A 7 -13.45 16.93 -9.58
CA VAL A 7 -14.06 15.87 -10.37
C VAL A 7 -15.51 15.67 -9.91
N PRO A 8 -16.52 16.00 -10.74
CA PRO A 8 -17.92 15.75 -10.37
C PRO A 8 -18.21 14.26 -10.47
N VAL A 9 -18.68 13.66 -9.38
CA VAL A 9 -19.05 12.26 -9.24
C VAL A 9 -20.47 12.21 -8.68
N GLU A 10 -21.36 11.48 -9.33
CA GLU A 10 -22.78 11.37 -8.91
C GLU A 10 -22.97 10.33 -7.80
N ASP A 11 -22.10 9.31 -7.77
CA ASP A 11 -22.14 8.22 -6.79
C ASP A 11 -21.24 8.58 -5.60
N PRO A 12 -21.80 8.72 -4.38
CA PRO A 12 -21.03 9.04 -3.19
C PRO A 12 -20.01 7.95 -2.82
N ASP A 13 -20.30 6.68 -3.02
CA ASP A 13 -19.37 5.58 -2.73
C ASP A 13 -18.17 5.63 -3.68
N LEU A 14 -18.43 5.96 -4.95
CA LEU A 14 -17.35 6.18 -5.91
C LEU A 14 -16.50 7.41 -5.56
N ALA A 15 -17.11 8.49 -5.06
CA ALA A 15 -16.39 9.68 -4.63
C ALA A 15 -15.45 9.37 -3.44
N VAL A 16 -15.93 8.58 -2.47
CA VAL A 16 -15.13 8.11 -1.34
C VAL A 16 -13.98 7.23 -1.82
N LEU A 17 -14.24 6.27 -2.70
CA LEU A 17 -13.21 5.38 -3.26
C LEU A 17 -12.10 6.17 -3.98
N LEU A 18 -12.46 7.19 -4.77
CA LEU A 18 -11.49 8.06 -5.43
C LEU A 18 -10.65 8.85 -4.43
N ALA A 19 -11.26 9.38 -3.36
CA ALA A 19 -10.55 10.08 -2.30
C ALA A 19 -9.58 9.13 -1.56
N ASP A 20 -10.01 7.91 -1.26
CA ASP A 20 -9.17 6.90 -0.63
C ASP A 20 -7.98 6.52 -1.52
N ALA A 21 -8.23 6.31 -2.80
CA ALA A 21 -7.18 6.02 -3.78
C ALA A 21 -6.16 7.17 -3.87
N ASP A 22 -6.64 8.41 -3.90
CA ASP A 22 -5.81 9.62 -3.93
C ASP A 22 -4.89 9.72 -2.70
N GLY A 23 -5.45 9.50 -1.51
CA GLY A 23 -4.67 9.50 -0.27
C GLY A 23 -3.62 8.40 -0.21
N ARG A 24 -3.90 7.23 -0.78
CA ARG A 24 -2.97 6.08 -0.76
C ARG A 24 -1.82 6.21 -1.72
N ILE A 25 -2.06 6.65 -2.95
CA ILE A 25 -0.99 6.75 -3.95
C ILE A 25 -0.06 7.95 -3.72
N GLY A 26 -0.49 8.96 -2.95
CA GLY A 26 0.31 10.15 -2.66
C GLY A 26 0.69 10.95 -3.92
N HIS A 27 1.65 11.84 -3.78
CA HIS A 27 2.23 12.60 -4.87
C HIS A 27 3.30 11.82 -5.66
N ASP A 28 3.61 12.28 -6.86
CA ASP A 28 4.63 11.69 -7.73
C ASP A 28 6.06 11.78 -7.16
N ASP A 29 6.30 12.70 -6.24
CA ASP A 29 7.57 12.86 -5.51
C ASP A 29 7.68 11.92 -4.28
N GLY A 30 6.65 11.08 -4.05
CA GLY A 30 6.59 10.16 -2.93
C GLY A 30 6.12 10.81 -1.62
N SER A 31 5.69 12.07 -1.65
CA SER A 31 5.06 12.70 -0.48
C SER A 31 3.62 12.22 -0.31
N GLY A 32 3.20 12.08 0.95
CA GLY A 32 1.83 11.72 1.29
C GLY A 32 0.86 12.89 1.06
N ARG A 33 -0.38 12.57 0.76
CA ARG A 33 -1.48 13.54 0.68
C ARG A 33 -2.76 12.97 1.27
N LEU A 34 -3.73 13.84 1.54
CA LEU A 34 -5.09 13.43 1.89
C LEU A 34 -5.97 13.52 0.67
N GLY A 35 -6.64 12.43 0.34
CA GLY A 35 -7.75 12.47 -0.61
C GLY A 35 -8.96 13.13 0.03
N ALA A 36 -9.75 13.85 -0.75
CA ALA A 36 -10.92 14.56 -0.27
C ALA A 36 -12.10 14.38 -1.22
N ALA A 37 -13.26 14.09 -0.67
CA ALA A 37 -14.53 14.07 -1.38
C ALA A 37 -15.58 14.91 -0.64
N THR A 38 -16.43 15.64 -1.40
CA THR A 38 -17.63 16.25 -0.85
C THR A 38 -18.81 15.37 -1.20
N LEU A 39 -19.57 14.95 -0.20
CA LEU A 39 -20.73 14.09 -0.35
C LEU A 39 -22.02 14.91 -0.31
N ASP A 40 -23.14 14.26 -0.59
CA ASP A 40 -24.47 14.88 -0.52
C ASP A 40 -24.69 15.64 0.79
N GLY A 41 -25.02 16.93 0.68
CA GLY A 41 -25.04 17.86 1.76
C GLY A 41 -23.64 18.43 2.06
N PRO A 42 -23.46 19.12 3.20
CA PRO A 42 -22.20 19.76 3.57
C PRO A 42 -21.22 18.78 4.25
N ILE A 43 -21.04 17.58 3.70
CA ILE A 43 -20.13 16.58 4.25
C ILE A 43 -18.83 16.57 3.44
N LEU A 44 -17.72 16.85 4.12
CA LEU A 44 -16.37 16.70 3.60
C LEU A 44 -15.76 15.40 4.15
N HIS A 45 -15.49 14.46 3.26
CA HIS A 45 -14.76 13.23 3.55
C HIS A 45 -13.28 13.42 3.26
N LEU A 46 -12.43 13.13 4.24
CA LEU A 46 -10.97 13.15 4.11
C LEU A 46 -10.43 11.76 4.39
N SER A 47 -9.56 11.27 3.52
CA SER A 47 -8.96 9.94 3.68
C SER A 47 -7.47 9.95 3.41
N SER A 48 -6.73 9.22 4.25
CA SER A 48 -5.35 8.82 3.97
C SER A 48 -5.25 7.33 3.67
N ALA A 49 -6.23 6.56 4.12
CA ALA A 49 -6.48 5.15 3.83
C ALA A 49 -7.71 4.71 4.65
N PRO A 50 -8.64 3.93 4.13
CA PRO A 50 -9.76 3.45 4.92
C PRO A 50 -9.27 2.56 6.05
N GLY A 51 -9.73 2.84 7.26
CA GLY A 51 -9.43 2.06 8.45
C GLY A 51 -10.44 2.40 9.54
N GLY A 52 -11.26 1.40 9.91
CA GLY A 52 -12.22 1.55 10.99
C GLY A 52 -13.46 2.40 10.67
N GLN A 53 -14.21 2.74 11.71
CA GLN A 53 -15.39 3.61 11.58
C GLN A 53 -14.93 5.06 11.35
N THR A 54 -15.47 5.69 10.32
CA THR A 54 -15.25 7.12 10.05
C THR A 54 -16.03 7.94 11.08
N PRO A 55 -15.38 8.67 11.99
CA PRO A 55 -16.08 9.54 12.90
C PRO A 55 -16.66 10.73 12.13
N LEU A 56 -17.95 10.99 12.32
CA LEU A 56 -18.58 12.21 11.83
C LEU A 56 -18.43 13.32 12.87
N ARG A 57 -17.77 14.41 12.51
CA ARG A 57 -17.61 15.60 13.36
C ARG A 57 -18.35 16.78 12.74
N THR A 58 -19.18 17.45 13.52
CA THR A 58 -19.83 18.69 13.06
C THR A 58 -18.88 19.87 13.31
N VAL A 59 -18.75 20.71 12.29
CA VAL A 59 -17.93 21.91 12.26
C VAL A 59 -18.85 23.11 12.07
N GLY A 60 -18.98 23.93 13.09
CA GLY A 60 -19.89 25.09 13.10
C GLY A 60 -19.19 26.43 12.88
N SER A 61 -17.86 26.45 12.82
CA SER A 61 -17.06 27.64 12.56
C SER A 61 -15.81 27.34 11.74
N VAL A 62 -15.22 28.36 11.15
CA VAL A 62 -13.94 28.24 10.44
C VAL A 62 -12.81 27.85 11.40
N GLU A 63 -12.88 28.28 12.65
CA GLU A 63 -11.91 27.92 13.69
C GLU A 63 -12.00 26.42 14.00
N ASP A 64 -13.22 25.86 14.16
CA ASP A 64 -13.43 24.42 14.34
C ASP A 64 -12.93 23.62 13.13
N LEU A 65 -13.08 24.16 11.91
CA LEU A 65 -12.55 23.53 10.69
C LEU A 65 -11.02 23.51 10.69
N VAL A 66 -10.40 24.64 11.05
CA VAL A 66 -8.94 24.73 11.16
C VAL A 66 -8.41 23.77 12.21
N ASP A 67 -9.06 23.69 13.37
CA ASP A 67 -8.68 22.76 14.43
C ASP A 67 -8.87 21.30 14.01
N ALA A 68 -9.96 20.99 13.28
CA ALA A 68 -10.18 19.67 12.75
C ALA A 68 -9.13 19.26 11.69
N LEU A 69 -8.64 20.22 10.91
CA LEU A 69 -7.62 20.01 9.89
C LEU A 69 -6.18 20.15 10.40
N ALA A 70 -5.97 20.76 11.56
CA ALA A 70 -4.64 20.89 12.17
C ALA A 70 -4.09 19.54 12.66
N ASP A 71 -5.00 18.64 13.06
CA ASP A 71 -4.66 17.25 13.40
C ASP A 71 -5.52 16.30 12.56
N PRO A 72 -5.27 16.23 11.25
CA PRO A 72 -6.04 15.36 10.39
C PRO A 72 -5.82 13.91 10.80
N PRO A 73 -6.85 13.06 10.74
CA PRO A 73 -6.68 11.67 11.05
C PRO A 73 -5.62 11.08 10.13
N GLY A 74 -4.61 10.50 10.77
CA GLY A 74 -3.88 9.44 10.16
C GLY A 74 -2.91 9.74 9.06
N MET A 75 -2.16 10.83 9.08
CA MET A 75 -0.91 10.78 8.29
C MET A 75 0.05 9.73 8.89
N ASP A 76 0.01 9.50 10.19
CA ASP A 76 0.82 8.48 10.87
C ASP A 76 0.10 7.12 10.99
N LEU A 77 -1.23 7.13 10.98
CA LEU A 77 -2.08 5.93 11.01
C LEU A 77 -3.13 6.02 9.89
N PRO A 78 -3.59 4.89 9.33
CA PRO A 78 -4.68 4.92 8.36
C PRO A 78 -5.92 5.51 9.02
N GLY A 79 -6.60 6.38 8.35
CA GLY A 79 -7.79 6.99 8.91
C GLY A 79 -8.61 7.78 7.93
N THR A 80 -9.88 7.83 8.22
CA THR A 80 -10.86 8.65 7.52
C THR A 80 -11.51 9.61 8.51
N LEU A 81 -11.84 10.81 8.06
CA LEU A 81 -12.58 11.81 8.82
C LEU A 81 -13.71 12.33 7.96
N ALA A 82 -14.94 12.25 8.45
CA ALA A 82 -16.08 12.93 7.85
C ALA A 82 -16.41 14.19 8.67
N LEU A 83 -16.44 15.33 8.01
CA LEU A 83 -16.82 16.61 8.61
C LEU A 83 -18.17 17.03 8.06
N HIS A 84 -19.16 17.19 8.93
CA HIS A 84 -20.41 17.89 8.59
C HIS A 84 -20.16 19.38 8.76
N LEU A 85 -20.16 20.12 7.65
CA LEU A 85 -19.90 21.56 7.61
C LEU A 85 -21.20 22.33 7.84
N ASP A 86 -21.49 22.74 9.06
CA ASP A 86 -22.59 23.66 9.38
C ASP A 86 -22.10 25.12 9.25
N LEU A 87 -21.59 25.43 8.05
CA LEU A 87 -20.99 26.72 7.70
C LEU A 87 -21.74 27.37 6.56
N ASP A 88 -21.84 28.68 6.57
CA ASP A 88 -22.24 29.43 5.37
C ASP A 88 -21.07 29.44 4.36
N LEU A 89 -21.10 28.47 3.43
CA LEU A 89 -20.07 28.33 2.39
C LEU A 89 -20.04 29.51 1.39
N HIS A 90 -21.02 30.41 1.44
CA HIS A 90 -21.06 31.65 0.65
C HIS A 90 -20.56 32.86 1.43
N ALA A 91 -20.30 32.74 2.71
CA ALA A 91 -19.71 33.80 3.49
C ALA A 91 -18.27 34.11 3.02
N PRO A 92 -17.84 35.38 3.06
CA PRO A 92 -16.46 35.70 2.76
C PRO A 92 -15.52 34.92 3.71
N MET A 93 -14.58 34.17 3.12
CA MET A 93 -13.58 33.48 3.92
C MET A 93 -12.78 34.49 4.76
N PRO A 94 -12.76 34.36 6.08
CA PRO A 94 -11.86 35.17 6.90
C PRO A 94 -10.41 34.85 6.50
N THR A 95 -9.53 35.83 6.65
CA THR A 95 -8.10 35.60 6.46
C THR A 95 -7.64 34.67 7.58
N VAL A 96 -7.63 33.37 7.32
CA VAL A 96 -7.10 32.39 8.26
C VAL A 96 -5.59 32.54 8.30
N PRO A 97 -4.98 32.79 9.46
CA PRO A 97 -3.52 32.74 9.57
C PRO A 97 -3.09 31.32 9.11
N VAL A 98 -2.11 31.26 8.22
CA VAL A 98 -1.46 29.98 7.95
C VAL A 98 -0.78 29.56 9.25
N LEU A 99 -1.47 28.74 10.03
CA LEU A 99 -0.87 28.08 11.17
C LEU A 99 0.24 27.18 10.61
N ALA A 100 1.47 27.66 10.72
CA ALA A 100 2.59 26.74 10.57
C ALA A 100 2.37 25.64 11.62
N PRO A 101 2.28 24.37 11.22
CA PRO A 101 2.08 23.30 12.18
C PRO A 101 3.18 23.45 13.24
N GLU A 102 2.76 23.64 14.50
CA GLU A 102 3.71 23.64 15.61
C GLU A 102 4.43 22.30 15.51
N PRO A 103 5.76 22.28 15.38
CA PRO A 103 6.46 21.01 15.29
C PRO A 103 6.08 20.21 16.53
N ALA A 104 5.35 19.11 16.32
CA ALA A 104 4.94 18.24 17.40
C ALA A 104 6.18 18.01 18.26
N ARG A 105 6.12 18.34 19.55
CA ARG A 105 7.22 18.06 20.48
C ARG A 105 7.33 16.55 20.57
N VAL A 106 8.15 16.01 19.69
CA VAL A 106 8.47 14.59 19.68
C VAL A 106 9.16 14.31 21.00
N PRO A 107 8.59 13.48 21.88
CA PRO A 107 9.31 13.07 23.06
C PRO A 107 10.59 12.40 22.57
N VAL A 108 11.74 12.95 22.91
CA VAL A 108 13.03 12.29 22.66
C VAL A 108 13.01 11.05 23.54
N LEU A 109 12.68 9.91 22.93
CA LEU A 109 12.85 8.61 23.57
C LEU A 109 14.37 8.45 23.77
N VAL A 110 14.80 8.68 25.01
CA VAL A 110 16.18 8.36 25.41
C VAL A 110 16.28 6.85 25.36
N LEU A 111 16.98 6.35 24.36
CA LEU A 111 17.20 4.93 24.20
C LEU A 111 17.98 4.40 25.40
N ASP A 112 17.36 3.43 26.05
CA ASP A 112 18.01 2.69 27.11
C ASP A 112 19.24 1.97 26.51
N PRO A 113 20.44 2.15 27.08
CA PRO A 113 21.62 1.40 26.65
C PRO A 113 21.43 -0.12 26.69
N SER A 114 20.42 -0.65 27.43
CA SER A 114 20.07 -2.07 27.46
C SER A 114 19.60 -2.63 26.11
N LEU A 115 19.17 -1.76 25.17
CA LEU A 115 18.78 -2.18 23.82
C LEU A 115 19.99 -2.54 22.94
N HIS A 116 21.21 -2.23 23.38
CA HIS A 116 22.41 -2.66 22.71
C HIS A 116 22.62 -4.16 22.85
N GLY A 117 22.62 -4.89 21.73
CA GLY A 117 22.80 -6.35 21.71
C GLY A 117 21.53 -7.12 21.42
N LEU A 118 20.34 -6.49 21.49
CA LEU A 118 19.08 -7.11 21.10
C LEU A 118 19.01 -7.41 19.61
N ARG A 119 18.33 -8.49 19.26
CA ARG A 119 17.93 -8.79 17.88
C ARG A 119 16.69 -7.93 17.57
N ILE A 120 16.91 -6.85 16.86
CA ILE A 120 15.85 -5.91 16.51
C ILE A 120 15.32 -6.24 15.12
N LEU A 121 14.00 -6.26 14.97
CA LEU A 121 13.30 -6.28 13.70
C LEU A 121 12.50 -4.97 13.56
N VAL A 122 12.60 -4.32 12.41
CA VAL A 122 11.71 -3.21 12.06
C VAL A 122 10.58 -3.75 11.21
N LEU A 123 9.34 -3.62 11.69
CA LEU A 123 8.14 -3.93 10.93
C LEU A 123 7.54 -2.62 10.43
N ALA A 124 7.57 -2.42 9.11
CA ALA A 124 7.25 -1.13 8.50
C ALA A 124 6.08 -1.25 7.51
N GLY A 125 5.08 -0.41 7.69
CA GLY A 125 3.87 -0.36 6.86
C GLY A 125 3.78 0.89 5.97
N PRO A 126 2.66 1.03 5.25
CA PRO A 126 2.44 2.10 4.26
C PRO A 126 2.40 3.50 4.87
N GLY A 127 2.20 3.66 6.17
CA GLY A 127 2.32 4.95 6.85
C GLY A 127 3.69 5.60 6.68
N VAL A 128 4.77 4.81 6.51
CA VAL A 128 6.11 5.35 6.21
C VAL A 128 6.15 6.00 4.84
N VAL A 129 5.43 5.44 3.86
CA VAL A 129 5.30 6.00 2.50
C VAL A 129 4.45 7.27 2.56
N ARG A 130 3.26 7.20 3.17
CA ARG A 130 2.32 8.32 3.31
C ARG A 130 2.94 9.56 3.97
N THR A 131 3.83 9.35 4.93
CA THR A 131 4.49 10.45 5.66
C THR A 131 5.85 10.85 5.09
N SER A 132 6.26 10.27 3.96
CA SER A 132 7.59 10.48 3.34
C SER A 132 8.77 10.21 4.29
N SER A 133 8.59 9.28 5.23
CA SER A 133 9.56 9.01 6.30
C SER A 133 10.68 8.02 5.89
N HIS A 134 10.87 7.79 4.59
CA HIS A 134 11.86 6.85 4.05
C HIS A 134 13.30 7.13 4.52
N ALA A 135 13.69 8.42 4.58
CA ALA A 135 15.04 8.81 5.02
C ALA A 135 15.25 8.48 6.50
N ALA A 136 14.23 8.71 7.33
CA ALA A 136 14.27 8.39 8.75
C ALA A 136 14.29 6.87 9.00
N LEU A 137 13.51 6.09 8.24
CA LEU A 137 13.58 4.63 8.28
C LEU A 137 14.97 4.12 7.90
N ARG A 138 15.58 4.66 6.84
CA ARG A 138 16.95 4.30 6.46
C ARG A 138 17.95 4.61 7.57
N SER A 139 17.81 5.76 8.22
CA SER A 139 18.67 6.12 9.37
C SER A 139 18.50 5.13 10.52
N LEU A 140 17.26 4.75 10.84
CA LEU A 140 16.97 3.77 11.89
C LEU A 140 17.57 2.40 11.57
N MET A 141 17.34 1.84 10.38
CA MET A 141 17.87 0.51 10.03
C MET A 141 19.39 0.46 10.08
N HIS A 142 20.07 1.53 9.65
CA HIS A 142 21.53 1.61 9.74
C HIS A 142 22.01 1.79 11.18
N ALA A 143 21.37 2.65 11.96
CA ALA A 143 21.74 2.88 13.36
C ALA A 143 21.53 1.62 14.21
N ALA A 144 20.41 0.93 14.02
CA ALA A 144 20.08 -0.29 14.75
C ALA A 144 20.77 -1.55 14.19
N GLY A 145 21.31 -1.52 12.96
CA GLY A 145 21.74 -2.73 12.26
C GLY A 145 20.60 -3.76 12.10
N ALA A 146 19.38 -3.27 11.95
CA ALA A 146 18.17 -4.08 12.00
C ALA A 146 17.59 -4.36 10.61
N PRO A 147 17.18 -5.61 10.33
CA PRO A 147 16.41 -5.91 9.12
C PRO A 147 15.05 -5.19 9.16
N VAL A 148 14.53 -4.88 7.98
CA VAL A 148 13.22 -4.27 7.79
C VAL A 148 12.33 -5.24 7.03
N LEU A 149 11.26 -5.68 7.68
CA LEU A 149 10.17 -6.43 7.08
C LEU A 149 9.07 -5.43 6.71
N ALA A 150 8.82 -5.27 5.42
CA ALA A 150 7.74 -4.41 4.94
C ALA A 150 6.42 -5.18 4.95
N THR A 151 5.31 -4.56 5.28
CA THR A 151 3.99 -5.14 5.02
C THR A 151 3.65 -5.01 3.53
N PHE A 152 2.65 -5.76 3.06
CA PHE A 152 2.34 -5.82 1.64
C PHE A 152 1.82 -4.47 1.07
N GLY A 153 1.22 -3.60 1.87
CA GLY A 153 0.87 -2.24 1.46
C GLY A 153 2.07 -1.28 1.36
N ALA A 154 3.24 -1.73 1.79
CA ALA A 154 4.50 -0.97 1.74
C ALA A 154 5.55 -1.60 0.81
N VAL A 155 5.12 -2.36 -0.19
CA VAL A 155 6.03 -2.93 -1.21
C VAL A 155 6.84 -1.83 -1.88
N GLY A 156 8.16 -2.02 -1.95
CA GLY A 156 9.08 -1.03 -2.50
C GLY A 156 9.55 0.03 -1.50
N LEU A 157 9.18 -0.09 -0.22
CA LEU A 157 9.71 0.78 0.83
C LEU A 157 11.25 0.78 0.90
N LEU A 158 11.83 -0.38 0.67
CA LEU A 158 13.25 -0.58 0.42
C LEU A 158 13.47 -1.20 -0.95
N ARG A 159 14.61 -0.91 -1.56
CA ARG A 159 15.03 -1.64 -2.76
C ARG A 159 15.03 -3.13 -2.47
N TRP A 160 14.51 -3.90 -3.41
CA TRP A 160 14.39 -5.35 -3.25
C TRP A 160 15.73 -6.07 -2.98
N ASP A 161 16.85 -5.49 -3.46
CA ASP A 161 18.23 -5.99 -3.29
C ASP A 161 18.95 -5.39 -2.07
N ASN A 162 18.28 -4.56 -1.27
CA ASN A 162 18.89 -3.94 -0.09
C ASN A 162 19.19 -5.02 0.97
N PRO A 163 20.41 -5.07 1.52
CA PRO A 163 20.81 -6.09 2.50
C PRO A 163 20.04 -6.03 3.83
N TYR A 164 19.35 -4.93 4.11
CA TYR A 164 18.46 -4.80 5.27
C TYR A 164 17.02 -5.23 4.96
N HIS A 165 16.66 -5.52 3.71
CA HIS A 165 15.32 -5.88 3.33
C HIS A 165 15.04 -7.35 3.65
N ALA A 166 14.28 -7.60 4.71
CA ALA A 166 13.85 -8.94 5.10
C ALA A 166 12.72 -9.50 4.20
N GLY A 167 12.14 -8.69 3.35
CA GLY A 167 11.08 -9.09 2.42
C GLY A 167 9.75 -8.39 2.70
N VAL A 168 8.69 -8.96 2.13
CA VAL A 168 7.30 -8.49 2.28
C VAL A 168 6.53 -9.51 3.08
N GLY A 169 5.88 -9.07 4.14
CA GLY A 169 5.10 -9.90 5.05
C GLY A 169 3.62 -9.56 5.06
N GLY A 170 2.83 -10.46 5.65
CA GLY A 170 1.39 -10.31 5.82
C GLY A 170 0.54 -10.87 4.67
N LEU A 171 1.15 -11.41 3.62
CA LEU A 171 0.45 -12.06 2.52
C LEU A 171 0.08 -13.51 2.82
N GLN A 172 1.00 -14.25 3.46
CA GLN A 172 0.84 -15.65 3.81
C GLN A 172 1.10 -15.87 5.30
N ALA A 173 0.56 -16.96 5.83
CA ALA A 173 0.49 -17.23 7.27
C ALA A 173 1.86 -17.22 7.97
N LEU A 174 2.92 -17.67 7.30
CA LEU A 174 4.27 -17.78 7.88
C LEU A 174 5.19 -16.61 7.52
N ASP A 175 4.74 -15.61 6.76
CA ASP A 175 5.58 -14.51 6.30
C ASP A 175 6.32 -13.79 7.44
N LEU A 176 5.62 -13.47 8.51
CA LEU A 176 6.21 -12.75 9.64
C LEU A 176 7.28 -13.59 10.34
N SER A 177 7.04 -14.89 10.48
CA SER A 177 8.01 -15.86 11.03
C SER A 177 9.24 -15.98 10.13
N LEU A 178 9.03 -16.16 8.82
CA LEU A 178 10.11 -16.18 7.82
C LEU A 178 10.90 -14.88 7.77
N GLY A 179 10.24 -13.75 8.10
CA GLY A 179 10.88 -12.43 8.23
C GLY A 179 11.65 -12.25 9.53
N GLY A 180 11.64 -13.23 10.43
CA GLY A 180 12.39 -13.23 11.69
C GLY A 180 11.65 -12.60 12.87
N LEU A 181 10.31 -12.51 12.81
CA LEU A 181 9.50 -11.96 13.91
C LEU A 181 9.67 -12.78 15.18
N ASP A 182 9.63 -14.11 15.06
CA ASP A 182 9.72 -15.02 16.22
C ASP A 182 11.11 -15.03 16.88
N ASP A 183 12.14 -14.60 16.15
CA ASP A 183 13.51 -14.49 16.64
C ASP A 183 13.86 -13.10 17.19
N ALA A 184 12.94 -12.13 17.09
CA ALA A 184 13.20 -10.76 17.52
C ALA A 184 13.08 -10.61 19.04
N ASP A 185 14.11 -9.99 19.66
CA ASP A 185 14.03 -9.58 21.07
C ASP A 185 13.25 -8.27 21.21
N LEU A 186 13.22 -7.46 20.14
CA LEU A 186 12.48 -6.19 20.05
C LEU A 186 11.97 -5.98 18.63
N VAL A 187 10.69 -5.70 18.51
CA VAL A 187 10.05 -5.27 17.26
C VAL A 187 9.82 -3.76 17.32
N ILE A 188 10.32 -3.02 16.34
CA ILE A 188 9.98 -1.62 16.13
C ILE A 188 8.92 -1.57 15.05
N ALA A 189 7.66 -1.32 15.46
CA ALA A 189 6.53 -1.22 14.55
C ALA A 189 6.31 0.25 14.13
N THR A 190 6.18 0.50 12.83
CA THR A 190 6.02 1.86 12.31
C THR A 190 5.14 1.91 11.08
N GLY A 191 4.12 2.76 11.12
CA GLY A 191 3.22 3.03 9.99
C GLY A 191 2.44 1.81 9.50
N LEU A 192 2.13 0.87 10.36
CA LEU A 192 1.33 -0.31 10.05
C LEU A 192 -0.12 0.08 9.82
N ASP A 193 -0.77 -0.56 8.87
CA ASP A 193 -2.22 -0.57 8.75
C ASP A 193 -2.76 -1.82 9.46
N ASP A 194 -3.80 -1.67 10.28
CA ASP A 194 -4.30 -2.76 11.14
C ASP A 194 -4.69 -4.03 10.36
N ALA A 195 -5.16 -3.86 9.13
CA ALA A 195 -5.57 -4.98 8.28
C ALA A 195 -4.40 -5.77 7.67
N GLU A 196 -3.15 -5.29 7.78
CA GLU A 196 -1.98 -5.95 7.18
C GLU A 196 -1.28 -6.92 8.12
N VAL A 197 -1.57 -6.81 9.40
CA VAL A 197 -1.02 -7.69 10.44
C VAL A 197 -2.17 -8.38 11.16
N VAL A 198 -2.22 -9.69 11.08
CA VAL A 198 -3.28 -10.47 11.76
C VAL A 198 -3.34 -10.10 13.24
N PRO A 199 -4.52 -9.75 13.77
CA PRO A 199 -4.68 -9.41 15.16
C PRO A 199 -4.10 -10.52 16.08
N GLY A 200 -3.35 -10.10 17.11
CA GLY A 200 -2.71 -11.03 18.04
C GLY A 200 -1.36 -11.60 17.58
N ARG A 201 -0.94 -11.42 16.32
CA ARG A 201 0.37 -11.92 15.83
C ARG A 201 1.56 -11.27 16.54
N LEU A 202 1.37 -10.05 17.04
CA LEU A 202 2.38 -9.35 17.84
C LEU A 202 2.21 -9.60 19.36
N ALA A 203 1.19 -10.34 19.76
CA ALA A 203 0.96 -10.62 21.19
C ALA A 203 2.11 -11.43 21.80
N GLY A 204 2.53 -11.00 22.99
CA GLY A 204 3.63 -11.67 23.71
C GLY A 204 5.05 -11.23 23.26
N LEU A 205 5.17 -10.42 22.20
CA LEU A 205 6.43 -9.83 21.78
C LEU A 205 6.66 -8.49 22.46
N VAL A 206 7.92 -8.09 22.55
CA VAL A 206 8.27 -6.73 22.97
C VAL A 206 8.17 -5.83 21.75
N VAL A 207 7.09 -5.05 21.68
CA VAL A 207 6.84 -4.16 20.54
C VAL A 207 6.96 -2.71 20.99
N GLN A 208 7.76 -1.94 20.27
CA GLN A 208 7.85 -0.49 20.38
C GLN A 208 7.19 0.12 19.15
N GLU A 209 6.02 0.69 19.32
CA GLU A 209 5.38 1.49 18.27
C GLU A 209 6.04 2.86 18.18
N VAL A 210 6.42 3.23 16.96
CA VAL A 210 7.04 4.51 16.66
C VAL A 210 6.31 5.14 15.46
N PRO A 211 5.62 6.26 15.65
CA PRO A 211 5.01 6.97 14.53
C PRO A 211 6.06 7.31 13.46
N PRO A 212 5.76 7.14 12.17
CA PRO A 212 6.75 7.33 11.10
C PRO A 212 7.48 8.68 11.14
N ARG A 213 6.75 9.76 11.45
CA ARG A 213 7.34 11.11 11.57
C ARG A 213 8.30 11.26 12.75
N GLN A 214 8.21 10.37 13.73
CA GLN A 214 9.05 10.36 14.91
C GLN A 214 10.32 9.48 14.76
N LEU A 215 10.42 8.69 13.69
CA LEU A 215 11.56 7.80 13.46
C LEU A 215 12.92 8.53 13.52
N GLY A 216 13.00 9.73 12.94
CA GLY A 216 14.23 10.53 12.95
C GLY A 216 14.67 10.92 14.36
N ALA A 217 13.76 11.34 15.20
CA ALA A 217 14.03 11.69 16.59
C ALA A 217 14.31 10.43 17.43
N PHE A 218 13.56 9.35 17.18
CA PHE A 218 13.75 8.06 17.83
C PHE A 218 15.16 7.51 17.63
N CYS A 219 15.72 7.60 16.41
CA CYS A 219 17.06 7.09 16.14
C CYS A 219 18.21 8.07 16.45
N ALA A 220 17.93 9.32 16.79
CA ALA A 220 18.96 10.33 17.04
C ALA A 220 19.92 10.00 18.20
N GLY A 221 19.48 9.19 19.14
CA GLY A 221 20.29 8.72 20.27
C GLY A 221 21.02 7.40 20.05
N TRP A 222 20.88 6.78 18.87
CA TRP A 222 21.48 5.47 18.63
C TRP A 222 22.94 5.58 18.17
N THR A 223 23.77 4.74 18.77
CA THR A 223 25.13 4.54 18.26
C THR A 223 25.08 3.62 17.06
N SER A 224 25.50 4.10 15.90
CA SER A 224 25.47 3.31 14.66
C SER A 224 26.21 1.99 14.81
N ARG A 225 25.54 0.91 14.43
CA ARG A 225 26.15 -0.41 14.27
C ARG A 225 26.86 -0.48 12.92
N THR A 226 27.91 -1.27 12.86
CA THR A 226 28.66 -1.48 11.62
C THR A 226 28.05 -2.63 10.82
N GLY A 227 27.52 -2.31 9.65
CA GLY A 227 27.08 -3.26 8.65
C GLY A 227 25.65 -3.82 8.81
N PRO A 228 25.14 -4.42 7.75
CA PRO A 228 23.84 -5.10 7.76
C PRO A 228 23.87 -6.39 8.58
N PRO A 229 22.72 -6.87 9.05
CA PRO A 229 22.60 -8.16 9.69
C PRO A 229 22.93 -9.28 8.69
N THR A 230 23.91 -10.13 9.00
CA THR A 230 24.42 -11.14 8.05
C THR A 230 23.72 -12.49 8.14
N ASP A 231 23.16 -12.83 9.31
CA ASP A 231 22.58 -14.17 9.55
C ASP A 231 21.16 -14.03 10.13
N ARG A 232 20.31 -13.30 9.43
CA ARG A 232 18.90 -13.11 9.83
C ARG A 232 17.94 -13.78 8.87
N PRO A 233 16.87 -14.36 9.38
CA PRO A 233 15.78 -14.84 8.55
C PRO A 233 15.24 -13.71 7.65
N SER A 234 14.80 -14.07 6.45
CA SER A 234 14.12 -13.15 5.55
C SER A 234 13.15 -13.91 4.65
N VAL A 235 11.95 -13.38 4.48
CA VAL A 235 10.95 -13.88 3.53
C VAL A 235 11.57 -13.98 2.14
N ARG A 236 12.28 -12.94 1.73
CA ARG A 236 12.97 -12.90 0.45
C ARG A 236 13.96 -14.07 0.27
N GLY A 237 14.78 -14.34 1.29
CA GLY A 237 15.74 -15.45 1.24
C GLY A 237 15.03 -16.80 1.17
N ALA A 238 14.02 -17.00 2.01
CA ALA A 238 13.26 -18.25 2.08
C ALA A 238 12.54 -18.55 0.75
N LEU A 239 11.99 -17.54 0.08
CA LEU A 239 11.19 -17.72 -1.13
C LEU A 239 11.97 -17.51 -2.43
N SER A 240 13.27 -17.19 -2.37
CA SER A 240 14.07 -16.79 -3.53
C SER A 240 14.10 -17.84 -4.66
N GLU A 241 14.21 -19.11 -4.32
CA GLU A 241 14.29 -20.21 -5.30
C GLU A 241 12.97 -20.35 -6.06
N VAL A 242 11.85 -20.37 -5.34
CA VAL A 242 10.51 -20.51 -5.94
C VAL A 242 10.19 -19.30 -6.81
N LEU A 243 10.40 -18.09 -6.30
CA LEU A 243 10.12 -16.85 -7.04
C LEU A 243 11.00 -16.72 -8.29
N THR A 244 12.29 -17.08 -8.21
CA THR A 244 13.20 -17.05 -9.38
C THR A 244 12.70 -17.99 -10.47
N ARG A 245 12.30 -19.21 -10.13
CA ARG A 245 11.74 -20.16 -11.10
C ARG A 245 10.47 -19.61 -11.74
N LEU A 246 9.56 -18.99 -10.98
CA LEU A 246 8.35 -18.39 -11.50
C LEU A 246 8.67 -17.19 -12.42
N TRP A 247 9.65 -16.37 -12.07
CA TRP A 247 10.10 -15.25 -12.91
C TRP A 247 10.76 -15.70 -14.22
N GLU A 248 11.43 -16.84 -14.23
CA GLU A 248 12.09 -17.39 -15.42
C GLU A 248 11.11 -18.12 -16.35
N THR A 249 9.92 -18.48 -15.89
CA THR A 249 8.91 -19.16 -16.69
C THR A 249 8.35 -18.22 -17.76
N THR A 250 8.59 -18.56 -19.03
CA THR A 250 8.15 -17.75 -20.19
C THR A 250 7.04 -18.40 -21.00
N THR A 251 6.69 -19.65 -20.68
CA THR A 251 5.64 -20.41 -21.35
C THR A 251 4.29 -19.82 -21.03
N ALA A 252 3.50 -19.51 -22.03
CA ALA A 252 2.17 -18.95 -21.85
C ALA A 252 1.10 -20.08 -21.65
N PRO A 253 0.12 -19.89 -20.73
CA PRO A 253 0.01 -18.78 -19.79
C PRO A 253 1.15 -18.79 -18.77
N PHE A 254 1.83 -17.67 -18.61
CA PHE A 254 2.93 -17.58 -17.64
C PHE A 254 2.40 -17.24 -16.24
N PRO A 255 3.16 -17.54 -15.16
CA PRO A 255 2.75 -17.25 -13.80
C PRO A 255 2.57 -15.74 -13.57
N ALA A 256 1.62 -15.37 -12.73
CA ALA A 256 1.39 -13.97 -12.38
C ALA A 256 2.63 -13.31 -11.73
N ALA A 257 3.49 -14.07 -11.05
CA ALA A 257 4.79 -13.57 -10.57
C ALA A 257 5.66 -13.02 -11.72
N ARG A 258 5.64 -13.68 -12.90
CA ARG A 258 6.33 -13.17 -14.10
C ARG A 258 5.69 -11.90 -14.62
N ALA A 259 4.36 -11.82 -14.63
CA ALA A 259 3.65 -10.60 -15.00
C ALA A 259 4.02 -9.44 -14.06
N ALA A 260 4.08 -9.68 -12.75
CA ALA A 260 4.49 -8.69 -11.76
C ALA A 260 5.93 -8.17 -11.99
N LEU A 261 6.85 -9.06 -12.37
CA LEU A 261 8.20 -8.65 -12.77
C LEU A 261 8.19 -7.73 -13.99
N HIS A 262 7.33 -7.99 -14.98
CA HIS A 262 7.19 -7.12 -16.15
C HIS A 262 6.65 -5.75 -15.80
N LEU A 263 5.67 -5.65 -14.85
CA LEU A 263 5.13 -4.37 -14.40
C LEU A 263 6.24 -3.45 -13.89
N THR A 264 7.05 -3.95 -12.96
CA THR A 264 8.13 -3.15 -12.36
C THR A 264 9.28 -2.87 -13.34
N GLY A 265 9.49 -3.76 -14.32
CA GLY A 265 10.47 -3.55 -15.38
C GLY A 265 10.07 -2.51 -16.43
N ALA A 266 8.77 -2.34 -16.67
CA ALA A 266 8.24 -1.36 -17.62
C ALA A 266 7.97 0.01 -16.96
N LEU A 267 7.88 0.07 -15.63
CA LEU A 267 7.49 1.27 -14.91
C LEU A 267 8.58 2.35 -15.02
N PRO A 268 8.26 3.55 -15.51
CA PRO A 268 9.20 4.66 -15.53
C PRO A 268 9.44 5.19 -14.10
N ASP A 269 10.48 6.03 -13.97
CA ASP A 269 10.71 6.78 -12.73
C ASP A 269 9.44 7.52 -12.30
N ARG A 270 9.14 7.48 -10.99
CA ARG A 270 7.92 8.08 -10.39
C ARG A 270 6.59 7.43 -10.82
N GLY A 271 6.62 6.37 -11.61
CA GLY A 271 5.44 5.58 -11.92
C GLY A 271 4.93 4.79 -10.71
N VAL A 272 3.71 4.28 -10.81
CA VAL A 272 3.10 3.46 -9.79
C VAL A 272 2.40 2.24 -10.39
N VAL A 273 2.54 1.10 -9.74
CA VAL A 273 1.71 -0.09 -9.96
C VAL A 273 0.64 -0.10 -8.88
N VAL A 274 -0.60 -0.23 -9.29
CA VAL A 274 -1.73 -0.32 -8.37
C VAL A 274 -2.50 -1.61 -8.65
N ALA A 275 -2.93 -2.30 -7.61
CA ALA A 275 -3.70 -3.52 -7.79
C ALA A 275 -4.87 -3.60 -6.81
N ASP A 276 -5.96 -4.21 -7.25
CA ASP A 276 -7.06 -4.57 -6.36
C ASP A 276 -6.61 -5.64 -5.36
N PRO A 277 -7.17 -5.65 -4.14
CA PRO A 277 -7.01 -6.76 -3.21
C PRO A 277 -7.54 -8.06 -3.80
N GLY A 278 -6.90 -9.18 -3.50
CA GLY A 278 -7.25 -10.49 -4.03
C GLY A 278 -6.11 -11.18 -4.76
N PRO A 279 -6.39 -12.16 -5.64
CA PRO A 279 -5.36 -12.96 -6.31
C PRO A 279 -4.37 -12.14 -7.13
N ALA A 280 -4.83 -11.15 -7.87
CA ALA A 280 -3.96 -10.25 -8.65
C ALA A 280 -3.10 -9.39 -7.71
N GLY A 281 -3.68 -8.79 -6.67
CA GLY A 281 -2.97 -8.02 -5.67
C GLY A 281 -1.93 -8.84 -4.91
N PHE A 282 -2.24 -10.11 -4.59
CA PHE A 282 -1.28 -11.03 -3.99
C PHE A 282 -0.01 -11.13 -4.83
N TRP A 283 -0.16 -11.40 -6.13
CA TRP A 283 0.99 -11.57 -7.00
C TRP A 283 1.74 -10.27 -7.28
N VAL A 284 1.04 -9.13 -7.36
CA VAL A 284 1.70 -7.82 -7.44
C VAL A 284 2.51 -7.56 -6.19
N ALA A 285 1.97 -7.78 -5.00
CA ALA A 285 2.70 -7.55 -3.75
C ALA A 285 3.83 -8.57 -3.51
N ARG A 286 3.62 -9.85 -3.88
CA ARG A 286 4.58 -10.93 -3.69
C ARG A 286 5.68 -10.95 -4.74
N GLY A 287 5.33 -10.71 -6.01
CA GLY A 287 6.17 -10.98 -7.17
C GLY A 287 6.83 -9.75 -7.80
N ALA A 288 6.51 -8.52 -7.38
CA ALA A 288 7.03 -7.30 -7.97
C ALA A 288 8.34 -6.82 -7.30
N PRO A 289 9.52 -7.11 -7.86
CA PRO A 289 10.77 -6.58 -7.32
C PRO A 289 10.90 -5.12 -7.72
N THR A 290 10.67 -4.21 -6.80
CA THR A 290 10.80 -2.77 -7.06
C THR A 290 11.92 -2.13 -6.26
N SER A 291 12.48 -1.05 -6.81
CA SER A 291 13.49 -0.23 -6.15
C SER A 291 13.02 1.22 -5.96
N ILE A 292 11.76 1.50 -6.32
CA ILE A 292 11.17 2.84 -6.26
C ILE A 292 10.22 2.87 -5.04
N PRO A 293 10.49 3.68 -4.02
CA PRO A 293 9.61 3.80 -2.86
C PRO A 293 8.20 4.26 -3.26
N GLY A 294 7.16 3.56 -2.76
CA GLY A 294 5.77 3.86 -3.10
C GLY A 294 5.38 3.54 -4.55
N ALA A 295 6.21 2.78 -5.27
CA ALA A 295 5.90 2.37 -6.64
C ALA A 295 4.87 1.25 -6.75
N VAL A 296 4.53 0.59 -5.66
CA VAL A 296 3.50 -0.45 -5.62
C VAL A 296 2.51 -0.13 -4.51
N CYS A 297 1.23 -0.11 -4.84
CA CYS A 297 0.16 0.11 -3.89
C CYS A 297 -0.91 -0.96 -4.05
N VAL A 298 -1.05 -1.79 -3.02
CA VAL A 298 -2.13 -2.79 -2.89
C VAL A 298 -2.78 -2.57 -1.53
N PRO A 299 -4.07 -2.19 -1.47
CA PRO A 299 -4.71 -1.86 -0.20
C PRO A 299 -4.93 -3.10 0.65
N ALA A 300 -4.92 -2.93 1.97
CA ALA A 300 -5.23 -4.00 2.92
C ALA A 300 -6.74 -4.27 3.04
N THR A 301 -7.57 -3.32 2.69
CA THR A 301 -9.04 -3.43 2.74
C THR A 301 -9.58 -4.15 1.50
N VAL A 302 -10.66 -4.92 1.68
CA VAL A 302 -11.27 -5.74 0.62
C VAL A 302 -12.28 -4.90 -0.17
N GLU A 303 -11.85 -3.81 -0.80
CA GLU A 303 -12.70 -3.00 -1.67
C GLU A 303 -12.27 -3.19 -3.12
N SER A 304 -13.17 -3.72 -3.94
CA SER A 304 -12.95 -3.83 -5.38
C SER A 304 -13.03 -2.45 -6.04
N GLY A 305 -12.27 -2.27 -7.13
CA GLY A 305 -12.28 -1.02 -7.89
C GLY A 305 -11.17 -0.04 -7.49
N PHE A 306 -10.40 -0.36 -6.46
CA PHE A 306 -9.26 0.47 -6.05
C PHE A 306 -8.25 0.68 -7.18
N ALA A 307 -7.91 -0.40 -7.91
CA ALA A 307 -6.93 -0.30 -8.99
C ALA A 307 -7.36 0.68 -10.08
N ALA A 308 -8.64 0.64 -10.47
CA ALA A 308 -9.19 1.57 -11.45
C ALA A 308 -9.22 3.01 -10.90
N ALA A 309 -9.67 3.18 -9.63
CA ALA A 309 -9.73 4.49 -8.97
C ALA A 309 -8.34 5.12 -8.85
N ALA A 310 -7.35 4.36 -8.39
CA ALA A 310 -5.97 4.82 -8.26
C ALA A 310 -5.34 5.16 -9.63
N ALA A 311 -5.63 4.36 -10.66
CA ALA A 311 -5.19 4.66 -12.02
C ALA A 311 -5.80 5.95 -12.55
N PHE A 312 -7.09 6.16 -12.33
CA PHE A 312 -7.79 7.38 -12.73
C PHE A 312 -7.18 8.63 -12.06
N VAL A 313 -7.00 8.57 -10.74
CA VAL A 313 -6.43 9.70 -9.97
C VAL A 313 -4.98 9.96 -10.34
N ALA A 314 -4.15 8.92 -10.51
CA ALA A 314 -2.77 9.06 -10.97
C ALA A 314 -2.70 9.71 -12.37
N ALA A 315 -3.61 9.33 -13.26
CA ALA A 315 -3.68 9.90 -14.61
C ALA A 315 -4.08 11.39 -14.61
N LEU A 316 -4.96 11.82 -13.69
CA LEU A 316 -5.28 13.24 -13.49
C LEU A 316 -4.04 14.05 -13.08
N ASP A 317 -3.15 13.46 -12.29
CA ASP A 317 -1.87 14.06 -11.91
C ASP A 317 -0.79 13.96 -12.99
N GLY A 318 -1.09 13.31 -14.12
CA GLY A 318 -0.11 13.04 -15.17
C GLY A 318 0.96 12.01 -14.78
N ARG A 319 0.69 11.21 -13.74
CA ARG A 319 1.58 10.15 -13.26
C ARG A 319 1.40 8.89 -14.10
N ALA A 320 2.51 8.26 -14.49
CA ALA A 320 2.48 6.96 -15.15
C ALA A 320 1.95 5.88 -14.20
N VAL A 321 0.99 5.09 -14.65
CA VAL A 321 0.33 4.08 -13.81
C VAL A 321 0.08 2.80 -14.59
N LEU A 322 0.33 1.66 -13.94
CA LEU A 322 -0.05 0.33 -14.39
C LEU A 322 -1.03 -0.26 -13.37
N ALA A 323 -2.26 -0.43 -13.78
CA ALA A 323 -3.34 -0.94 -12.93
C ALA A 323 -3.65 -2.39 -13.24
N VAL A 324 -3.87 -3.18 -12.19
CA VAL A 324 -4.14 -4.61 -12.27
C VAL A 324 -5.33 -4.98 -11.40
N THR A 325 -6.23 -5.75 -11.96
CA THR A 325 -7.34 -6.38 -11.25
C THR A 325 -7.49 -7.83 -11.70
N ASP A 326 -8.39 -8.58 -11.07
CA ASP A 326 -8.83 -9.89 -11.53
C ASP A 326 -10.24 -9.84 -12.14
N PRO A 327 -10.80 -10.94 -12.67
CA PRO A 327 -12.14 -10.93 -13.27
C PRO A 327 -13.24 -10.49 -12.31
N THR A 328 -13.11 -10.77 -11.01
CA THR A 328 -14.08 -10.36 -9.99
C THR A 328 -14.03 -8.85 -9.78
N GLY A 329 -12.84 -8.30 -9.59
CA GLY A 329 -12.64 -6.87 -9.44
C GLY A 329 -13.00 -6.09 -10.70
N ALA A 330 -12.73 -6.64 -11.90
CA ALA A 330 -13.11 -6.00 -13.16
C ALA A 330 -14.65 -5.91 -13.35
N ALA A 331 -15.40 -6.84 -12.79
CA ALA A 331 -16.86 -6.87 -12.85
C ALA A 331 -17.55 -6.07 -11.73
N ALA A 332 -16.78 -5.53 -10.79
CA ALA A 332 -17.34 -4.75 -9.68
C ALA A 332 -17.93 -3.42 -10.16
N ASP A 333 -19.04 -2.99 -9.57
CA ASP A 333 -19.76 -1.77 -9.93
C ASP A 333 -18.84 -0.53 -9.80
N GLN A 334 -17.99 -0.48 -8.79
CA GLN A 334 -17.03 0.59 -8.59
C GLN A 334 -16.00 0.67 -9.74
N THR A 335 -15.47 -0.47 -10.19
CA THR A 335 -14.56 -0.51 -11.35
C THR A 335 -15.25 0.00 -12.59
N LEU A 336 -16.48 -0.46 -12.85
CA LEU A 336 -17.28 -0.03 -14.01
C LEU A 336 -17.61 1.46 -13.94
N GLY A 337 -17.95 1.96 -12.75
CA GLY A 337 -18.19 3.38 -12.50
C GLY A 337 -16.96 4.26 -12.79
N VAL A 338 -15.77 3.84 -12.36
CA VAL A 338 -14.51 4.56 -12.67
C VAL A 338 -14.22 4.52 -14.18
N VAL A 339 -14.38 3.37 -14.82
CA VAL A 339 -14.16 3.22 -16.29
C VAL A 339 -15.08 4.15 -17.07
N ASP A 340 -16.34 4.24 -16.68
CA ASP A 340 -17.30 5.17 -17.30
C ASP A 340 -16.97 6.63 -17.02
N LEU A 341 -16.54 6.95 -15.81
CA LEU A 341 -16.09 8.30 -15.45
C LEU A 341 -14.88 8.72 -16.29
N ALA A 342 -13.89 7.82 -16.43
CA ALA A 342 -12.71 8.05 -17.25
C ALA A 342 -13.06 8.31 -18.72
N ARG A 343 -14.02 7.56 -19.28
CA ARG A 343 -14.52 7.77 -20.64
C ARG A 343 -15.23 9.11 -20.80
N ARG A 344 -16.09 9.49 -19.83
CA ARG A 344 -16.82 10.77 -19.86
C ARG A 344 -15.90 11.98 -19.78
N LEU A 345 -14.82 11.87 -19.01
CA LEU A 345 -13.87 12.96 -18.79
C LEU A 345 -12.65 12.94 -19.72
N ASP A 346 -12.58 11.97 -20.63
CA ASP A 346 -11.44 11.73 -21.53
C ASP A 346 -10.10 11.58 -20.78
N VAL A 347 -10.14 10.92 -19.60
CA VAL A 347 -8.95 10.62 -18.79
C VAL A 347 -8.36 9.30 -19.25
N PRO A 348 -7.04 9.19 -19.52
CA PRO A 348 -6.42 7.94 -19.90
C PRO A 348 -6.48 6.94 -18.73
N LEU A 349 -6.92 5.70 -19.02
CA LEU A 349 -7.00 4.63 -18.05
C LEU A 349 -6.58 3.32 -18.70
N GLY A 350 -5.53 2.70 -18.21
CA GLY A 350 -5.06 1.36 -18.59
C GLY A 350 -5.26 0.37 -17.45
N LEU A 351 -6.16 -0.61 -17.60
CA LEU A 351 -6.44 -1.63 -16.60
C LEU A 351 -6.21 -3.02 -17.19
N GLN A 352 -5.35 -3.83 -16.57
CA GLN A 352 -5.17 -5.22 -16.89
C GLN A 352 -6.09 -6.09 -16.03
N VAL A 353 -6.72 -7.07 -16.66
CA VAL A 353 -7.55 -8.08 -15.96
C VAL A 353 -6.78 -9.41 -16.01
N TRP A 354 -6.06 -9.71 -14.96
CA TRP A 354 -5.25 -10.91 -14.84
C TRP A 354 -6.11 -12.15 -14.57
N GLY A 355 -5.78 -13.25 -15.25
CA GLY A 355 -6.57 -14.49 -15.17
C GLY A 355 -7.83 -14.48 -16.03
N ALA A 356 -8.13 -13.39 -16.73
CA ALA A 356 -9.24 -13.34 -17.67
C ALA A 356 -8.88 -14.06 -18.97
N GLU A 357 -9.88 -14.69 -19.60
CA GLU A 357 -9.74 -15.24 -20.95
C GLU A 357 -9.43 -14.12 -21.95
N GLY A 358 -8.45 -14.37 -22.82
CA GLY A 358 -8.03 -13.38 -23.80
C GLY A 358 -6.91 -13.88 -24.71
N PRO A 359 -6.37 -13.00 -25.55
CA PRO A 359 -5.28 -13.38 -26.45
C PRO A 359 -4.08 -13.86 -25.64
N THR A 360 -3.61 -15.07 -25.93
CA THR A 360 -2.37 -15.59 -25.34
C THR A 360 -1.19 -14.71 -25.78
N ARG A 361 -0.45 -14.22 -24.82
CA ARG A 361 0.73 -13.38 -25.04
C ARG A 361 1.98 -14.07 -24.51
N ASP A 362 3.05 -14.03 -25.26
CA ASP A 362 4.38 -14.35 -24.73
C ASP A 362 4.93 -13.19 -23.89
N ALA A 363 6.03 -13.40 -23.18
CA ALA A 363 6.65 -12.40 -22.32
C ALA A 363 6.98 -11.08 -23.06
N PRO A 364 7.58 -11.09 -24.28
CA PRO A 364 7.80 -9.87 -25.06
C PRO A 364 6.51 -9.16 -25.46
N ALA A 365 5.44 -9.89 -25.81
CA ALA A 365 4.16 -9.27 -26.16
C ALA A 365 3.48 -8.62 -24.94
N HIS A 366 3.63 -9.21 -23.74
CA HIS A 366 3.13 -8.58 -22.53
C HIS A 366 3.89 -7.29 -22.19
N VAL A 367 5.22 -7.25 -22.34
CA VAL A 367 6.01 -6.03 -22.13
C VAL A 367 5.57 -4.94 -23.10
N ARG A 368 5.38 -5.24 -24.38
CA ARG A 368 4.85 -4.27 -25.35
C ARG A 368 3.45 -3.73 -24.96
N LEU A 369 2.57 -4.61 -24.47
CA LEU A 369 1.28 -4.16 -23.96
C LEU A 369 1.43 -3.15 -22.81
N LEU A 370 2.36 -3.38 -21.89
CA LEU A 370 2.62 -2.43 -20.78
C LEU A 370 3.12 -1.08 -21.32
N GLU A 371 4.03 -1.08 -22.27
CA GLU A 371 4.53 0.13 -22.92
C GLU A 371 3.38 0.89 -23.61
N GLU A 372 2.51 0.18 -24.33
CA GLU A 372 1.33 0.78 -24.96
C GLU A 372 0.33 1.38 -23.95
N LEU A 373 0.14 0.74 -22.79
CA LEU A 373 -0.74 1.23 -21.73
C LEU A 373 -0.15 2.50 -21.08
N LEU A 374 1.17 2.53 -20.88
CA LEU A 374 1.87 3.68 -20.31
C LEU A 374 1.91 4.88 -21.27
N ASP A 375 2.06 4.64 -22.56
CA ASP A 375 2.07 5.70 -23.57
C ASP A 375 0.70 6.38 -23.75
N GLY A 376 -0.37 5.78 -23.21
CA GLY A 376 -1.74 6.28 -23.42
C GLY A 376 -2.14 6.31 -24.89
N ARG A 377 -1.35 5.69 -25.77
CA ARG A 377 -1.61 5.60 -27.20
C ARG A 377 -2.54 4.42 -27.45
N ASN A 378 -3.80 4.75 -27.52
CA ASN A 378 -4.79 3.78 -27.96
C ASN A 378 -4.78 3.76 -29.50
N GLY A 379 -4.36 2.64 -30.06
CA GLY A 379 -4.74 2.33 -31.45
C GLY A 379 -6.27 2.36 -31.52
N ASP A 380 -6.84 3.01 -32.46
CA ASP A 380 -8.25 2.95 -32.89
C ASP A 380 -9.39 3.35 -31.93
N GLY A 381 -9.22 4.12 -30.86
CA GLY A 381 -10.47 4.70 -30.43
C GLY A 381 -10.74 4.94 -28.96
N GLY A 382 -9.80 5.22 -28.15
CA GLY A 382 -10.16 5.69 -26.81
C GLY A 382 -8.98 5.66 -25.84
N ARG A 383 -8.99 6.60 -24.91
CA ARG A 383 -7.93 6.70 -23.87
C ARG A 383 -8.14 5.69 -22.73
N VAL A 384 -9.25 4.93 -22.76
CA VAL A 384 -9.58 3.95 -21.72
C VAL A 384 -9.49 2.54 -22.29
N ARG A 385 -8.59 1.73 -21.74
CA ARG A 385 -8.37 0.34 -22.13
C ARG A 385 -8.51 -0.59 -20.93
N VAL A 386 -9.31 -1.64 -21.10
CA VAL A 386 -9.42 -2.76 -20.16
C VAL A 386 -8.96 -4.01 -20.91
N GLU A 387 -7.80 -4.54 -20.54
CA GLU A 387 -7.10 -5.56 -21.29
C GLU A 387 -7.09 -6.90 -20.55
N PRO A 388 -7.68 -7.95 -21.10
CA PRO A 388 -7.56 -9.30 -20.53
C PRO A 388 -6.14 -9.83 -20.71
N VAL A 389 -5.57 -10.35 -19.64
CA VAL A 389 -4.23 -10.95 -19.63
C VAL A 389 -4.33 -12.34 -19.01
N PRO A 390 -4.25 -13.41 -19.81
CA PRO A 390 -4.38 -14.78 -19.35
C PRO A 390 -3.11 -15.25 -18.65
N VAL A 391 -2.90 -14.78 -17.43
CA VAL A 391 -1.84 -15.25 -16.53
C VAL A 391 -2.40 -16.28 -15.55
N ASP A 392 -1.53 -17.16 -15.07
CA ASP A 392 -1.88 -18.11 -14.03
C ASP A 392 -1.79 -17.44 -12.67
N LEU A 393 -2.92 -17.34 -11.96
CA LEU A 393 -3.05 -16.76 -10.64
C LEU A 393 -2.93 -17.78 -9.50
N GLU A 394 -2.81 -19.07 -9.82
CA GLU A 394 -2.68 -20.13 -8.83
C GLU A 394 -1.39 -19.93 -8.01
N VAL A 395 -1.50 -20.13 -6.70
CA VAL A 395 -0.34 -20.12 -5.80
C VAL A 395 0.21 -21.55 -5.77
N PRO A 396 1.43 -21.82 -6.26
CA PRO A 396 1.95 -23.16 -6.33
C PRO A 396 2.18 -23.78 -4.95
N ASP A 397 2.00 -25.09 -4.87
CA ASP A 397 2.09 -25.86 -3.62
C ASP A 397 3.41 -25.63 -2.87
N ASP A 398 4.54 -25.53 -3.56
CA ASP A 398 5.82 -25.28 -2.93
C ASP A 398 5.94 -23.88 -2.29
N LEU A 399 5.23 -22.90 -2.81
CA LEU A 399 5.12 -21.59 -2.15
C LEU A 399 4.22 -21.66 -0.92
N ILE A 400 3.15 -22.46 -0.97
CA ILE A 400 2.27 -22.73 0.18
C ILE A 400 3.02 -23.53 1.25
N ASP A 401 3.78 -24.52 0.87
CA ASP A 401 4.59 -25.33 1.80
C ASP A 401 5.61 -24.49 2.55
N LEU A 402 6.19 -23.48 1.90
CA LEU A 402 7.20 -22.60 2.51
C LEU A 402 6.59 -21.49 3.36
N ALA A 403 5.58 -20.80 2.86
CA ALA A 403 5.05 -19.57 3.46
C ALA A 403 3.65 -19.74 4.08
N GLY A 404 3.06 -20.92 3.98
CA GLY A 404 1.70 -21.18 4.42
C GLY A 404 0.63 -20.68 3.44
N PRO A 405 -0.64 -20.88 3.79
CA PRO A 405 -1.76 -20.41 2.99
C PRO A 405 -1.79 -18.88 2.92
N VAL A 406 -2.42 -18.35 1.85
CA VAL A 406 -2.68 -16.91 1.72
C VAL A 406 -3.66 -16.47 2.80
N THR A 407 -3.29 -15.45 3.56
CA THR A 407 -4.09 -14.88 4.65
C THR A 407 -4.50 -13.44 4.38
N ALA A 408 -3.82 -12.74 3.47
CA ALA A 408 -4.24 -11.43 3.04
C ALA A 408 -5.62 -11.50 2.37
N TRP A 409 -6.49 -10.55 2.71
CA TRP A 409 -7.85 -10.40 2.16
C TRP A 409 -8.78 -11.62 2.33
N THR A 410 -8.41 -12.61 3.13
CA THR A 410 -9.36 -13.65 3.55
C THR A 410 -10.38 -12.98 4.46
N ALA A 411 -11.66 -13.00 4.04
CA ALA A 411 -12.74 -12.35 4.76
C ALA A 411 -12.69 -12.69 6.25
N ALA A 412 -12.65 -11.69 7.09
CA ALA A 412 -12.93 -11.80 8.52
C ALA A 412 -14.43 -12.15 8.73
N GLY A 413 -14.89 -13.27 8.15
CA GLY A 413 -16.30 -13.64 8.12
C GLY A 413 -16.65 -15.05 7.66
N SER A 414 -15.74 -15.77 7.01
CA SER A 414 -15.98 -17.20 6.75
C SER A 414 -15.41 -18.03 7.88
N GLY A 415 -16.23 -18.32 8.89
CA GLY A 415 -15.91 -19.06 10.10
C GLY A 415 -15.55 -20.54 9.89
N THR A 416 -14.75 -20.86 8.87
CA THR A 416 -14.28 -22.22 8.58
C THR A 416 -12.75 -22.35 8.48
N ALA A 417 -11.99 -21.25 8.45
CA ALA A 417 -10.52 -21.31 8.41
C ALA A 417 -9.85 -21.16 9.80
N ALA A 418 -10.55 -20.67 10.82
CA ALA A 418 -10.00 -20.52 12.17
C ALA A 418 -9.94 -21.86 12.97
N ALA A 419 -10.59 -22.92 12.48
CA ALA A 419 -10.63 -24.20 13.19
C ALA A 419 -9.43 -25.13 12.89
N ALA A 420 -8.53 -24.75 11.99
CA ALA A 420 -7.38 -25.59 11.60
C ALA A 420 -6.08 -25.28 12.36
N LEU A 421 -6.05 -24.23 13.18
CA LEU A 421 -4.84 -23.82 13.93
C LEU A 421 -4.87 -24.17 15.42
N ASP A 422 -5.98 -24.75 15.95
CA ASP A 422 -6.12 -25.17 17.35
C ASP A 422 -5.83 -26.69 17.55
N GLY A 423 -5.04 -27.29 16.71
CA GLY A 423 -4.50 -28.63 16.97
C GLY A 423 -3.37 -28.55 18.00
N PRO A 424 -3.40 -29.32 19.12
CA PRO A 424 -2.29 -29.34 20.04
C PRO A 424 -1.05 -29.90 19.31
N PHE A 425 0.03 -29.16 19.31
CA PHE A 425 1.36 -29.67 19.03
C PHE A 425 1.75 -30.55 20.23
N ASP A 426 1.40 -31.84 20.19
CA ASP A 426 1.98 -32.83 21.08
C ASP A 426 3.42 -33.09 20.58
N GLY A 427 4.38 -32.49 21.29
CA GLY A 427 5.79 -32.84 21.17
C GLY A 427 6.06 -34.20 21.76
N GLU A 428 6.63 -35.09 20.98
CA GLU A 428 7.52 -36.16 21.48
C GLU A 428 8.96 -35.85 21.05
#